data_241caec1d9ac895c8b0e7f474810950d
#
_entry.id   241caec1d9ac895c8b0e7f474810950d
#
_cell.length_a   1.000
_cell.length_b   1.000
_cell.length_c   1.000
_cell.angle_alpha   90.00
_cell.angle_beta   90.00
_cell.angle_gamma   90.00
#
_symmetry.space_group_name_H-M   'P 1'
#
loop_
_entity.id
_entity.type
_entity.pdbx_description
1 polymer ?
#
loop_
_entity_poly.entity_id
_entity_poly.type
_entity_poly.pdbx_seq_one_letter_code
_entity_poly.pdbx_strand_id
1 'polypeptide(L)'
;GPGSDYAVAVARSKNLRGPYERYAGNPILHGGGDVQSIGHGTVTTTPDGRMFYLCHAYLAGENFFLGRQPMLQEIVLGDDLWLHFTGGETASLTQPMPFAGMAQQPVFDFADDFTADRLRPEWTWNYPYATPEIELADGRLYLGGRPKEGVKTGTALCLRAVSPDYTLETALSDRNAGWSGLTVYGDAANLLVWGLQGDEVLLKLYKDGRETLLSSSGQIGSHLPVYLRIEVRGNAPAAFGYSTCLLYTSDPA
;
A
#
# COMPACT_ATOMS: atom_id res chain seq x y z
N GLY A 1 7.82 6.23 -13.15
CA GLY A 1 7.85 6.65 -11.74
C GLY A 1 7.17 8.01 -11.56
N PRO A 2 6.99 8.50 -10.33
CA PRO A 2 6.45 9.84 -10.08
C PRO A 2 7.26 10.90 -10.85
N GLY A 3 6.56 11.88 -11.46
CA GLY A 3 7.20 12.93 -12.24
C GLY A 3 7.56 12.54 -13.68
N SER A 4 7.13 11.37 -14.17
CA SER A 4 7.22 11.04 -15.59
C SER A 4 6.05 11.62 -16.38
N ASP A 5 6.27 12.02 -17.61
CA ASP A 5 5.24 12.48 -18.56
C ASP A 5 4.39 11.32 -19.12
N TYR A 6 4.01 10.39 -18.26
CA TYR A 6 3.20 9.25 -18.65
C TYR A 6 1.77 9.69 -18.92
N ALA A 7 1.26 9.36 -20.11
CA ALA A 7 -0.01 9.84 -20.61
C ALA A 7 -0.64 8.80 -21.55
N VAL A 8 -1.91 8.99 -21.89
CA VAL A 8 -2.65 8.12 -22.81
C VAL A 8 -2.74 8.78 -24.18
N ALA A 9 -2.35 8.06 -25.20
CA ALA A 9 -2.44 8.47 -26.58
C ALA A 9 -3.21 7.43 -27.40
N VAL A 10 -3.83 7.85 -28.50
CA VAL A 10 -4.57 6.97 -29.41
C VAL A 10 -4.09 7.06 -30.83
N ALA A 11 -4.23 5.95 -31.52
CA ALA A 11 -4.08 5.85 -32.96
C ALA A 11 -5.15 4.89 -33.50
N ARG A 12 -5.54 5.05 -34.76
CA ARG A 12 -6.53 4.20 -35.43
C ARG A 12 -6.03 3.67 -36.76
N SER A 13 -6.57 2.55 -37.20
CA SER A 13 -6.32 1.98 -38.51
C SER A 13 -7.51 1.16 -38.99
N LYS A 14 -7.71 1.10 -40.30
CA LYS A 14 -8.70 0.19 -40.94
C LYS A 14 -8.22 -1.26 -40.93
N ASN A 15 -6.92 -1.49 -40.84
CA ASN A 15 -6.31 -2.81 -40.87
C ASN A 15 -5.47 -3.06 -39.64
N LEU A 16 -5.47 -4.28 -39.10
CA LEU A 16 -4.71 -4.66 -37.91
C LEU A 16 -3.20 -4.36 -38.02
N ARG A 17 -2.64 -4.44 -39.22
CA ARG A 17 -1.21 -4.15 -39.49
C ARG A 17 -0.92 -2.70 -39.89
N GLY A 18 -1.92 -1.81 -39.82
CA GLY A 18 -1.81 -0.42 -40.20
C GLY A 18 -2.02 -0.15 -41.72
N PRO A 19 -1.62 1.02 -42.21
CA PRO A 19 -0.97 2.10 -41.45
C PRO A 19 -1.86 2.68 -40.36
N TYR A 20 -1.23 3.10 -39.24
CA TYR A 20 -1.92 3.76 -38.16
C TYR A 20 -1.85 5.27 -38.27
N GLU A 21 -2.99 5.90 -38.19
CA GLU A 21 -3.15 7.34 -38.07
C GLU A 21 -3.11 7.74 -36.58
N ARG A 22 -2.21 8.64 -36.22
CA ARG A 22 -2.17 9.21 -34.85
C ARG A 22 -3.19 10.32 -34.74
N TYR A 23 -3.87 10.37 -33.60
CA TYR A 23 -4.73 11.51 -33.28
C TYR A 23 -3.89 12.78 -33.11
N ALA A 24 -4.32 13.88 -33.76
CA ALA A 24 -3.58 15.15 -33.71
C ALA A 24 -3.64 15.82 -32.30
N GLY A 25 -4.70 15.54 -31.53
CA GLY A 25 -4.88 16.01 -30.15
C GLY A 25 -4.27 15.11 -29.09
N ASN A 26 -3.37 14.17 -29.43
CA ASN A 26 -2.67 13.40 -28.41
C ASN A 26 -1.72 14.25 -27.55
N PRO A 27 -1.61 13.98 -26.23
CA PRO A 27 -2.27 12.91 -25.48
C PRO A 27 -3.74 13.22 -25.20
N ILE A 28 -4.60 12.20 -25.20
CA ILE A 28 -6.03 12.35 -24.89
C ILE A 28 -6.32 12.32 -23.38
N LEU A 29 -5.36 11.87 -22.56
CA LEU A 29 -5.42 11.93 -21.11
C LEU A 29 -4.00 12.07 -20.55
N HIS A 30 -3.81 13.03 -19.67
CA HIS A 30 -2.55 13.27 -18.97
C HIS A 30 -2.79 13.63 -17.50
N GLY A 31 -1.74 13.58 -16.69
CA GLY A 31 -1.78 14.04 -15.31
C GLY A 31 -1.92 15.55 -15.22
N GLY A 32 -2.40 16.02 -14.09
CA GLY A 32 -2.51 17.43 -13.72
C GLY A 32 -3.19 17.55 -12.35
N GLY A 33 -2.98 18.66 -11.67
CA GLY A 33 -3.52 18.85 -10.33
C GLY A 33 -3.09 17.73 -9.38
N ASP A 34 -4.08 16.99 -8.87
CA ASP A 34 -3.86 15.94 -7.87
C ASP A 34 -3.44 14.57 -8.45
N VAL A 35 -3.28 14.47 -9.78
CA VAL A 35 -2.99 13.20 -10.47
C VAL A 35 -1.71 13.30 -11.28
N GLN A 36 -0.83 12.30 -11.16
CA GLN A 36 0.42 12.22 -11.91
C GLN A 36 0.58 10.86 -12.60
N SER A 37 1.26 10.87 -13.75
CA SER A 37 1.69 9.64 -14.45
C SER A 37 0.53 8.66 -14.70
N ILE A 38 -0.58 9.14 -15.28
CA ILE A 38 -1.76 8.33 -15.57
C ILE A 38 -1.60 7.53 -16.87
N GLY A 39 -2.01 6.27 -16.83
CA GLY A 39 -1.99 5.41 -18.02
C GLY A 39 -2.00 3.92 -17.70
N HIS A 40 -1.52 3.11 -18.65
CA HIS A 40 -1.47 1.66 -18.56
C HIS A 40 -2.82 1.05 -18.17
N GLY A 41 -3.82 1.30 -18.97
CA GLY A 41 -5.16 0.86 -18.69
C GLY A 41 -5.77 0.05 -19.82
N THR A 42 -7.00 -0.34 -19.58
CA THR A 42 -7.84 -1.08 -20.52
C THR A 42 -9.23 -0.45 -20.56
N VAL A 43 -9.88 -0.55 -21.72
CA VAL A 43 -11.27 -0.12 -21.88
C VAL A 43 -12.19 -1.28 -21.49
N THR A 44 -13.20 -0.98 -20.71
CA THR A 44 -14.32 -1.89 -20.38
C THR A 44 -15.64 -1.23 -20.69
N THR A 45 -16.69 -2.05 -20.85
CA THR A 45 -18.03 -1.57 -21.20
C THR A 45 -19.03 -2.02 -20.13
N THR A 46 -19.87 -1.12 -19.70
CA THR A 46 -20.99 -1.42 -18.79
C THR A 46 -22.15 -2.08 -19.55
N PRO A 47 -23.09 -2.76 -18.86
CA PRO A 47 -24.25 -3.38 -19.50
C PRO A 47 -25.14 -2.42 -20.30
N ASP A 48 -25.16 -1.14 -19.96
CA ASP A 48 -25.88 -0.07 -20.69
C ASP A 48 -25.07 0.54 -21.84
N GLY A 49 -23.86 0.00 -22.13
CA GLY A 49 -23.06 0.37 -23.29
C GLY A 49 -22.11 1.54 -23.08
N ARG A 50 -22.03 2.12 -21.87
CA ARG A 50 -21.03 3.14 -21.57
C ARG A 50 -19.65 2.51 -21.51
N MET A 51 -18.63 3.25 -21.92
CA MET A 51 -17.25 2.78 -21.91
C MET A 51 -16.45 3.50 -20.81
N PHE A 52 -15.61 2.74 -20.11
CA PHE A 52 -14.71 3.24 -19.09
C PHE A 52 -13.28 2.75 -19.32
N TYR A 53 -12.33 3.62 -19.08
CA TYR A 53 -10.91 3.31 -19.08
C TYR A 53 -10.44 3.10 -17.65
N LEU A 54 -10.17 1.84 -17.29
CA LEU A 54 -9.58 1.49 -16.00
C LEU A 54 -8.06 1.51 -16.15
N CYS A 55 -7.41 2.34 -15.39
CA CYS A 55 -5.97 2.55 -15.45
C CYS A 55 -5.40 2.79 -14.05
N HIS A 56 -4.17 3.23 -13.98
CA HIS A 56 -3.57 3.66 -12.72
C HIS A 56 -2.88 5.01 -12.86
N ALA A 57 -2.71 5.67 -11.71
CA ALA A 57 -1.95 6.90 -11.57
C ALA A 57 -1.30 6.99 -10.19
N TYR A 58 -0.41 7.95 -10.00
CA TYR A 58 0.04 8.39 -8.68
C TYR A 58 -0.77 9.59 -8.23
N LEU A 59 -1.01 9.69 -6.93
CA LEU A 59 -1.47 10.92 -6.33
C LEU A 59 -0.34 11.94 -6.33
N ALA A 60 -0.66 13.21 -6.64
CA ALA A 60 0.31 14.30 -6.57
C ALA A 60 0.72 14.59 -5.12
N GLY A 61 1.84 15.28 -4.97
CA GLY A 61 2.39 15.63 -3.67
C GLY A 61 3.21 14.49 -3.06
N GLU A 62 3.27 14.50 -1.74
CA GLU A 62 4.20 13.66 -1.00
C GLU A 62 3.67 12.25 -0.68
N ASN A 63 2.46 11.93 -1.17
CA ASN A 63 1.82 10.64 -0.91
C ASN A 63 2.16 9.55 -1.96
N PHE A 64 3.22 9.74 -2.72
CA PHE A 64 3.62 8.79 -3.77
C PHE A 64 3.98 7.40 -3.21
N PHE A 65 4.30 7.30 -1.92
CA PHE A 65 4.58 6.02 -1.25
C PHE A 65 3.37 5.09 -1.18
N LEU A 66 2.15 5.63 -1.31
CA LEU A 66 0.94 4.82 -1.50
C LEU A 66 0.97 4.04 -2.81
N GLY A 67 1.90 4.39 -3.69
CA GLY A 67 2.09 3.76 -4.99
C GLY A 67 1.01 4.13 -5.99
N ARG A 68 0.84 3.26 -6.98
CA ARG A 68 -0.16 3.44 -8.03
C ARG A 68 -1.54 3.18 -7.49
N GLN A 69 -2.45 4.14 -7.72
CA GLN A 69 -3.85 4.02 -7.37
C GLN A 69 -4.68 3.68 -8.60
N PRO A 70 -5.70 2.81 -8.50
CA PRO A 70 -6.62 2.55 -9.60
C PRO A 70 -7.43 3.81 -9.92
N MET A 71 -7.57 4.09 -11.20
CA MET A 71 -8.34 5.22 -11.71
C MET A 71 -9.36 4.72 -12.73
N LEU A 72 -10.57 5.26 -12.65
CA LEU A 72 -11.63 4.98 -13.61
C LEU A 72 -12.04 6.29 -14.27
N GLN A 73 -11.96 6.33 -15.60
CA GLN A 73 -12.31 7.51 -16.39
C GLN A 73 -13.31 7.09 -17.48
N GLU A 74 -14.40 7.82 -17.62
CA GLU A 74 -15.35 7.56 -18.70
C GLU A 74 -14.81 8.02 -20.04
N ILE A 75 -14.95 7.16 -21.07
CA ILE A 75 -14.44 7.40 -22.43
C ILE A 75 -15.54 7.20 -23.44
N VAL A 76 -15.58 8.02 -24.46
CA VAL A 76 -16.58 7.96 -25.53
C VAL A 76 -15.90 8.01 -26.90
N LEU A 77 -16.56 7.43 -27.90
CA LEU A 77 -16.21 7.65 -29.28
C LEU A 77 -16.91 8.93 -29.75
N GLY A 78 -16.13 9.94 -30.12
CA GLY A 78 -16.65 11.23 -30.60
C GLY A 78 -17.18 11.15 -32.04
N ASP A 79 -17.86 12.20 -32.47
CA ASP A 79 -18.37 12.35 -33.85
C ASP A 79 -17.23 12.38 -34.89
N ASP A 80 -16.03 12.72 -34.47
CA ASP A 80 -14.78 12.69 -35.25
C ASP A 80 -14.18 11.26 -35.37
N LEU A 81 -14.85 10.27 -34.79
CA LEU A 81 -14.41 8.88 -34.73
C LEU A 81 -13.07 8.68 -33.97
N TRP A 82 -12.79 9.56 -33.01
CA TRP A 82 -11.71 9.40 -32.06
C TRP A 82 -12.24 9.18 -30.63
N LEU A 83 -11.43 8.57 -29.80
CA LEU A 83 -11.76 8.37 -28.39
C LEU A 83 -11.45 9.65 -27.60
N HIS A 84 -12.39 10.06 -26.77
CA HIS A 84 -12.29 11.23 -25.90
C HIS A 84 -12.71 10.86 -24.48
N PHE A 85 -12.06 11.45 -23.49
CA PHE A 85 -12.50 11.34 -22.10
C PHE A 85 -13.58 12.39 -21.81
N THR A 86 -14.69 11.98 -21.20
CA THR A 86 -15.82 12.87 -20.90
C THR A 86 -15.44 13.98 -19.90
N GLY A 87 -14.45 13.70 -19.03
CA GLY A 87 -13.87 14.66 -18.09
C GLY A 87 -12.80 15.60 -18.68
N GLY A 88 -12.50 15.48 -19.99
CA GLY A 88 -11.44 16.22 -20.66
C GLY A 88 -10.09 15.51 -20.62
N GLU A 89 -9.06 16.23 -21.08
CA GLU A 89 -7.72 15.68 -21.27
C GLU A 89 -6.89 15.59 -19.98
N THR A 90 -7.31 16.32 -18.94
CA THR A 90 -6.65 16.30 -17.62
C THR A 90 -7.37 15.35 -16.68
N ALA A 91 -6.63 14.40 -16.12
CA ALA A 91 -7.18 13.41 -15.19
C ALA A 91 -7.70 14.09 -13.91
N SER A 92 -8.81 13.59 -13.38
CA SER A 92 -9.43 14.04 -12.14
C SER A 92 -9.69 12.88 -11.18
N LEU A 93 -9.51 13.14 -9.89
CA LEU A 93 -9.88 12.18 -8.82
C LEU A 93 -11.40 12.05 -8.68
N THR A 94 -12.16 13.08 -9.09
CA THR A 94 -13.61 13.07 -9.01
C THR A 94 -14.19 12.68 -10.35
N GLN A 95 -14.95 11.59 -10.37
CA GLN A 95 -15.61 11.05 -11.55
C GLN A 95 -17.08 10.78 -11.27
N PRO A 96 -17.98 10.94 -12.27
CA PRO A 96 -19.36 10.48 -12.14
C PRO A 96 -19.39 8.98 -11.83
N MET A 97 -20.25 8.59 -10.90
CA MET A 97 -20.44 7.15 -10.60
C MET A 97 -20.94 6.41 -11.85
N PRO A 98 -20.33 5.26 -12.19
CA PRO A 98 -20.78 4.47 -13.33
C PRO A 98 -22.19 3.87 -13.12
N PHE A 99 -22.58 3.63 -11.86
CA PHE A 99 -23.89 3.05 -11.49
C PHE A 99 -24.54 3.87 -10.40
N ALA A 100 -25.86 4.03 -10.48
CA ALA A 100 -26.62 4.70 -9.43
C ALA A 100 -26.67 3.85 -8.14
N GLY A 101 -26.54 4.49 -6.98
CA GLY A 101 -26.80 3.89 -5.68
C GLY A 101 -25.67 3.07 -5.06
N MET A 102 -24.46 3.08 -5.62
CA MET A 102 -23.33 2.26 -5.13
C MET A 102 -22.22 3.06 -4.43
N ALA A 103 -22.49 4.25 -3.92
CA ALA A 103 -21.51 4.99 -3.14
C ALA A 103 -21.32 4.32 -1.76
N GLN A 104 -20.38 3.41 -1.65
CA GLN A 104 -19.90 2.91 -0.37
C GLN A 104 -18.67 3.71 0.02
N GLN A 105 -18.64 4.23 1.23
CA GLN A 105 -17.40 4.79 1.80
C GLN A 105 -16.45 3.61 2.07
N PRO A 106 -15.21 3.65 1.55
CA PRO A 106 -14.26 2.61 1.86
C PRO A 106 -13.94 2.66 3.36
N VAL A 107 -14.05 1.50 4.01
CA VAL A 107 -13.59 1.33 5.39
C VAL A 107 -12.14 0.89 5.31
N PHE A 108 -11.24 1.69 5.85
CA PHE A 108 -9.80 1.41 5.85
C PHE A 108 -9.31 0.77 7.14
N ASP A 109 -10.18 0.67 8.15
CA ASP A 109 -9.82 0.02 9.41
C ASP A 109 -9.70 -1.49 9.20
N PHE A 110 -8.60 -2.04 9.65
CA PHE A 110 -8.29 -3.45 9.57
C PHE A 110 -7.87 -3.97 10.93
N ALA A 111 -8.51 -5.03 11.39
CA ALA A 111 -8.12 -5.77 12.57
C ALA A 111 -8.19 -7.27 12.28
N ASP A 112 -7.23 -8.02 12.79
CA ASP A 112 -7.21 -9.47 12.73
C ASP A 112 -6.89 -10.02 14.13
N ASP A 113 -7.79 -10.79 14.68
CA ASP A 113 -7.64 -11.46 15.97
C ASP A 113 -7.05 -12.88 15.86
N PHE A 114 -6.76 -13.30 14.61
CA PHE A 114 -6.18 -14.58 14.28
C PHE A 114 -6.96 -15.80 14.79
N THR A 115 -8.28 -15.66 14.97
CA THR A 115 -9.15 -16.75 15.40
C THR A 115 -9.64 -17.64 14.26
N ALA A 116 -9.48 -17.18 13.02
CA ALA A 116 -9.84 -17.92 11.83
C ALA A 116 -8.85 -19.08 11.56
N ASP A 117 -9.26 -20.06 10.77
CA ASP A 117 -8.44 -21.21 10.34
C ASP A 117 -7.38 -20.86 9.28
N ARG A 118 -7.42 -19.64 8.74
CA ARG A 118 -6.49 -19.12 7.73
C ARG A 118 -6.38 -17.60 7.81
N LEU A 119 -5.26 -17.09 7.33
CA LEU A 119 -5.05 -15.64 7.20
C LEU A 119 -6.07 -15.01 6.27
N ARG A 120 -6.46 -13.80 6.60
CA ARG A 120 -7.31 -12.95 5.75
C ARG A 120 -6.59 -12.60 4.46
N PRO A 121 -7.31 -12.41 3.34
CA PRO A 121 -6.74 -12.16 2.01
C PRO A 121 -5.99 -10.82 1.89
N GLU A 122 -6.18 -9.90 2.82
CA GLU A 122 -5.47 -8.62 2.86
C GLU A 122 -4.00 -8.77 3.23
N TRP A 123 -3.65 -9.87 3.91
CA TRP A 123 -2.28 -10.15 4.29
C TRP A 123 -1.42 -10.56 3.08
N THR A 124 -0.24 -9.98 3.01
CA THR A 124 0.81 -10.35 2.05
C THR A 124 2.13 -10.52 2.78
N TRP A 125 3.15 -11.06 2.13
CA TRP A 125 4.49 -11.20 2.73
C TRP A 125 5.60 -10.77 1.80
N ASN A 126 6.77 -10.60 2.40
CA ASN A 126 8.00 -10.31 1.69
C ASN A 126 8.51 -11.52 0.89
N TYR A 127 7.63 -12.14 0.15
CA TYR A 127 7.79 -13.37 -0.61
C TYR A 127 9.09 -13.48 -1.44
N PRO A 128 9.62 -12.41 -2.09
CA PRO A 128 10.89 -12.49 -2.79
C PRO A 128 12.10 -12.77 -1.87
N TYR A 129 11.99 -12.46 -0.56
CA TYR A 129 13.10 -12.42 0.39
C TYR A 129 13.05 -13.48 1.48
N ALA A 130 11.88 -14.03 1.75
CA ALA A 130 11.71 -15.06 2.77
C ALA A 130 10.68 -16.12 2.35
N THR A 131 10.76 -17.29 2.99
CA THR A 131 9.72 -18.31 2.95
C THR A 131 9.04 -18.30 4.31
N PRO A 132 7.80 -17.83 4.42
CA PRO A 132 7.09 -17.75 5.69
C PRO A 132 6.66 -19.15 6.16
N GLU A 133 6.69 -19.34 7.47
CA GLU A 133 6.06 -20.44 8.18
C GLU A 133 5.02 -19.83 9.10
N ILE A 134 3.75 -20.20 8.92
CA ILE A 134 2.62 -19.54 9.61
C ILE A 134 1.76 -20.61 10.27
N GLU A 135 1.45 -20.36 11.53
CA GLU A 135 0.47 -21.12 12.28
C GLU A 135 -0.50 -20.14 12.96
N LEU A 136 -1.79 -20.45 12.89
CA LEU A 136 -2.85 -19.76 13.61
C LEU A 136 -3.39 -20.69 14.69
N ALA A 137 -3.20 -20.34 15.94
CA ALA A 137 -3.66 -21.13 17.07
C ALA A 137 -3.98 -20.21 18.27
N ASP A 138 -5.03 -20.54 19.01
CA ASP A 138 -5.43 -19.86 20.24
C ASP A 138 -5.59 -18.33 20.09
N GLY A 139 -6.11 -17.88 18.95
CA GLY A 139 -6.26 -16.44 18.65
C GLY A 139 -4.91 -15.72 18.53
N ARG A 140 -3.90 -16.39 18.00
CA ARG A 140 -2.55 -15.86 17.82
C ARG A 140 -1.98 -16.25 16.46
N LEU A 141 -1.15 -15.37 15.96
CA LEU A 141 -0.30 -15.63 14.82
C LEU A 141 1.09 -16.06 15.29
N TYR A 142 1.49 -17.26 14.94
CA TYR A 142 2.87 -17.72 15.05
C TYR A 142 3.53 -17.52 13.70
N LEU A 143 4.44 -16.54 13.64
CA LEU A 143 5.13 -16.14 12.42
C LEU A 143 6.59 -16.54 12.52
N GLY A 144 6.97 -17.51 11.75
CA GLY A 144 8.33 -17.96 11.55
C GLY A 144 8.73 -17.88 10.08
N GLY A 145 9.85 -18.50 9.78
CA GLY A 145 10.29 -18.67 8.39
C GLY A 145 11.79 -18.52 8.24
N ARG A 146 12.22 -18.69 6.98
CA ARG A 146 13.64 -18.66 6.63
C ARG A 146 13.90 -17.55 5.64
N PRO A 147 14.80 -16.61 5.96
CA PRO A 147 15.27 -15.67 4.97
C PRO A 147 16.00 -16.41 3.85
N LYS A 148 15.89 -15.92 2.63
CA LYS A 148 16.66 -16.42 1.49
C LYS A 148 18.14 -16.04 1.67
N GLU A 149 19.02 -16.75 0.95
CA GLU A 149 20.45 -16.51 1.01
C GLU A 149 20.79 -15.03 0.76
N GLY A 150 21.64 -14.47 1.60
CA GLY A 150 22.04 -13.06 1.54
C GLY A 150 21.05 -12.04 2.12
N VAL A 151 19.85 -12.47 2.51
CA VAL A 151 18.85 -11.60 3.15
C VAL A 151 19.06 -11.59 4.65
N LYS A 152 19.23 -10.40 5.23
CA LYS A 152 19.45 -10.21 6.68
C LYS A 152 18.15 -9.96 7.45
N THR A 153 17.09 -9.57 6.75
CA THR A 153 15.77 -9.34 7.34
C THR A 153 14.96 -10.62 7.31
N GLY A 154 14.20 -10.86 8.38
CA GLY A 154 13.39 -12.06 8.52
C GLY A 154 12.11 -12.06 7.67
N THR A 155 11.14 -12.86 8.10
CA THR A 155 9.81 -12.91 7.49
C THR A 155 9.00 -11.70 7.92
N ALA A 156 8.37 -11.02 6.97
CA ALA A 156 7.45 -9.92 7.22
C ALA A 156 6.07 -10.27 6.65
N LEU A 157 5.05 -10.19 7.50
CA LEU A 157 3.65 -10.20 7.10
C LEU A 157 3.19 -8.75 6.96
N CYS A 158 2.70 -8.39 5.80
CA CYS A 158 2.52 -7.00 5.40
C CYS A 158 1.07 -6.69 5.04
N LEU A 159 0.64 -5.50 5.41
CA LEU A 159 -0.54 -4.82 4.88
C LEU A 159 -0.09 -3.65 4.01
N ARG A 160 -0.80 -3.42 2.92
CA ARG A 160 -0.56 -2.24 2.10
C ARG A 160 -1.14 -1.01 2.80
N ALA A 161 -0.35 0.04 2.93
CA ALA A 161 -0.87 1.34 3.36
C ALA A 161 -1.88 1.86 2.32
N VAL A 162 -3.07 2.26 2.77
CA VAL A 162 -4.16 2.80 1.95
C VAL A 162 -4.46 4.26 2.26
N SER A 163 -3.80 4.80 3.29
CA SER A 163 -3.87 6.20 3.72
C SER A 163 -2.46 6.70 4.03
N PRO A 164 -2.17 7.99 3.83
CA PRO A 164 -0.93 8.61 4.32
C PRO A 164 -0.88 8.68 5.85
N ASP A 165 -2.05 8.63 6.49
CA ASP A 165 -2.20 8.62 7.93
C ASP A 165 -2.71 7.27 8.39
N TYR A 166 -1.94 6.59 9.23
CA TYR A 166 -2.37 5.32 9.82
C TYR A 166 -1.68 5.05 11.16
N THR A 167 -2.30 4.18 11.92
CA THR A 167 -1.73 3.61 13.14
C THR A 167 -1.68 2.10 12.98
N LEU A 168 -0.56 1.48 13.32
CA LEU A 168 -0.38 0.04 13.35
C LEU A 168 -0.05 -0.39 14.77
N GLU A 169 -0.81 -1.37 15.29
CA GLU A 169 -0.64 -1.88 16.65
C GLU A 169 -0.57 -3.41 16.66
N THR A 170 0.18 -3.96 17.58
CA THR A 170 0.21 -5.39 17.87
C THR A 170 0.57 -5.67 19.31
N ALA A 171 0.25 -6.87 19.77
CA ALA A 171 0.69 -7.40 21.06
C ALA A 171 1.63 -8.58 20.83
N LEU A 172 2.82 -8.52 21.38
CA LEU A 172 3.77 -9.62 21.40
C LEU A 172 3.55 -10.44 22.65
N SER A 173 3.11 -11.68 22.49
CA SER A 173 2.77 -12.57 23.61
C SER A 173 3.91 -13.51 23.97
N ASP A 174 5.01 -13.46 23.27
CA ASP A 174 6.17 -14.32 23.51
C ASP A 174 7.48 -13.56 23.33
N ARG A 175 8.54 -14.09 23.94
CA ARG A 175 9.91 -13.61 23.82
C ARG A 175 10.75 -14.71 23.21
N ASN A 176 11.45 -14.38 22.17
CA ASN A 176 12.41 -15.28 21.58
C ASN A 176 13.78 -14.61 21.43
N ALA A 177 14.80 -15.37 21.07
CA ALA A 177 16.15 -14.83 20.88
C ALA A 177 16.27 -13.96 19.62
N GLY A 178 15.31 -14.09 18.70
CA GLY A 178 15.21 -13.27 17.51
C GLY A 178 14.48 -11.96 17.78
N TRP A 179 14.49 -11.10 16.78
CA TRP A 179 13.70 -9.89 16.79
C TRP A 179 12.24 -10.18 16.37
N SER A 180 11.28 -9.61 17.08
CA SER A 180 9.85 -9.69 16.75
C SER A 180 9.18 -8.34 16.96
N GLY A 181 8.32 -7.91 16.03
CA GLY A 181 7.63 -6.63 16.18
C GLY A 181 6.97 -6.12 14.91
N LEU A 182 6.90 -4.81 14.81
CA LEU A 182 6.32 -4.07 13.71
C LEU A 182 7.38 -3.53 12.76
N THR A 183 7.02 -3.32 11.51
CA THR A 183 7.93 -2.74 10.52
C THR A 183 7.20 -1.78 9.58
N VAL A 184 7.87 -0.69 9.22
CA VAL A 184 7.56 0.07 8.02
C VAL A 184 8.47 -0.48 6.93
N TYR A 185 7.91 -1.24 6.01
CA TYR A 185 8.64 -2.11 5.09
C TYR A 185 8.66 -1.54 3.68
N GLY A 186 9.82 -1.21 3.18
CA GLY A 186 10.05 -0.89 1.77
C GLY A 186 10.48 -2.13 0.98
N ASP A 187 11.64 -2.67 1.34
CA ASP A 187 12.19 -3.92 0.84
C ASP A 187 13.14 -4.53 1.88
N ALA A 188 13.80 -5.65 1.55
CA ALA A 188 14.71 -6.33 2.49
C ALA A 188 15.97 -5.53 2.86
N ALA A 189 16.29 -4.47 2.14
CA ALA A 189 17.42 -3.58 2.39
C ALA A 189 17.01 -2.22 2.98
N ASN A 190 15.72 -1.87 2.90
CA ASN A 190 15.18 -0.56 3.28
C ASN A 190 13.91 -0.72 4.11
N LEU A 191 14.06 -0.70 5.44
CA LEU A 191 12.95 -0.85 6.38
C LEU A 191 13.29 -0.22 7.74
N LEU A 192 12.26 0.18 8.47
CA LEU A 192 12.32 0.49 9.88
C LEU A 192 11.72 -0.67 10.66
N VAL A 193 12.38 -1.15 11.68
CA VAL A 193 11.87 -2.20 12.56
C VAL A 193 11.73 -1.66 13.98
N TRP A 194 10.58 -1.89 14.57
CA TRP A 194 10.24 -1.52 15.93
C TRP A 194 9.76 -2.75 16.69
N GLY A 195 10.54 -3.22 17.66
CA GLY A 195 10.16 -4.47 18.31
C GLY A 195 11.08 -4.95 19.39
N LEU A 196 10.75 -6.11 19.90
CA LEU A 196 11.38 -6.77 21.03
C LEU A 196 12.51 -7.68 20.55
N GLN A 197 13.67 -7.57 21.20
CA GLN A 197 14.77 -8.50 21.10
C GLN A 197 15.30 -8.81 22.50
N GLY A 198 15.11 -10.03 22.95
CA GLY A 198 15.35 -10.35 24.38
C GLY A 198 14.47 -9.51 25.29
N ASP A 199 15.10 -8.69 26.15
CA ASP A 199 14.43 -7.84 27.14
C ASP A 199 14.38 -6.35 26.76
N GLU A 200 14.71 -6.02 25.52
CA GLU A 200 14.74 -4.64 25.05
C GLU A 200 13.81 -4.41 23.86
N VAL A 201 13.13 -3.26 23.85
CA VAL A 201 12.44 -2.78 22.65
C VAL A 201 13.38 -1.88 21.88
N LEU A 202 13.62 -2.23 20.62
CA LEU A 202 14.62 -1.59 19.77
C LEU A 202 13.96 -0.95 18.55
N LEU A 203 14.43 0.25 18.18
CA LEU A 203 14.16 0.87 16.89
C LEU A 203 15.42 0.81 16.04
N LYS A 204 15.34 0.11 14.91
CA LYS A 204 16.45 -0.02 13.97
C LYS A 204 16.03 0.44 12.58
N LEU A 205 16.96 1.08 11.89
CA LEU A 205 16.86 1.43 10.48
C LEU A 205 17.76 0.53 9.67
N TYR A 206 17.20 -0.08 8.63
CA TYR A 206 17.97 -0.67 7.54
C TYR A 206 17.88 0.28 6.35
N LYS A 207 19.01 0.75 5.87
CA LYS A 207 19.14 1.57 4.67
C LYS A 207 20.24 1.00 3.78
N ASP A 208 19.89 0.64 2.56
CA ASP A 208 20.80 -0.01 1.61
C ASP A 208 21.50 -1.24 2.23
N GLY A 209 20.75 -2.01 3.03
CA GLY A 209 21.21 -3.21 3.73
C GLY A 209 22.12 -2.95 4.94
N ARG A 210 22.32 -1.69 5.33
CA ARG A 210 23.09 -1.31 6.53
C ARG A 210 22.16 -1.09 7.71
N GLU A 211 22.42 -1.80 8.80
CA GLU A 211 21.68 -1.66 10.05
C GLU A 211 22.24 -0.49 10.89
N THR A 212 21.34 0.31 11.44
CA THR A 212 21.63 1.36 12.41
C THR A 212 20.64 1.26 13.55
N LEU A 213 21.11 1.14 14.78
CA LEU A 213 20.27 1.26 15.97
C LEU A 213 19.95 2.74 16.20
N LEU A 214 18.67 3.08 16.19
CA LEU A 214 18.21 4.45 16.41
C LEU A 214 17.83 4.70 17.88
N SER A 215 17.24 3.69 18.55
CA SER A 215 16.80 3.80 19.94
C SER A 215 16.72 2.43 20.61
N SER A 216 16.92 2.40 21.92
CA SER A 216 16.67 1.25 22.80
C SER A 216 15.91 1.73 24.04
N SER A 217 14.97 0.92 24.49
CA SER A 217 14.24 1.15 25.75
C SER A 217 15.06 0.87 27.00
N GLY A 218 16.21 0.18 26.85
CA GLY A 218 16.82 -0.55 27.93
C GLY A 218 15.94 -1.76 28.34
N GLN A 219 16.31 -2.40 29.43
CA GLN A 219 15.58 -3.58 29.91
C GLN A 219 14.18 -3.24 30.41
N ILE A 220 13.16 -3.86 29.83
CA ILE A 220 11.74 -3.66 30.17
C ILE A 220 11.19 -4.72 31.13
N GLY A 221 12.06 -5.61 31.66
CA GLY A 221 11.65 -6.72 32.51
C GLY A 221 10.94 -7.85 31.74
N SER A 222 10.40 -8.82 32.47
CA SER A 222 9.80 -10.04 31.89
C SER A 222 8.31 -9.92 31.57
N HIS A 223 7.73 -8.72 31.56
CA HIS A 223 6.29 -8.52 31.34
C HIS A 223 5.88 -8.94 29.92
N LEU A 224 4.77 -9.65 29.82
CA LEU A 224 4.08 -10.01 28.58
C LEU A 224 2.57 -9.84 28.78
N PRO A 225 1.83 -9.48 27.75
CA PRO A 225 2.31 -9.10 26.42
C PRO A 225 3.01 -7.74 26.39
N VAL A 226 3.85 -7.52 25.38
CA VAL A 226 4.37 -6.19 25.05
C VAL A 226 3.56 -5.64 23.88
N TYR A 227 2.93 -4.49 24.10
CA TYR A 227 2.17 -3.78 23.08
C TYR A 227 3.08 -2.85 22.32
N LEU A 228 3.03 -2.89 21.00
CA LEU A 228 3.78 -2.03 20.10
C LEU A 228 2.84 -1.20 19.24
N ARG A 229 3.21 0.06 19.01
CA ARG A 229 2.48 0.99 18.16
C ARG A 229 3.43 1.75 17.26
N ILE A 230 3.06 1.86 15.99
CA ILE A 230 3.65 2.79 15.02
C ILE A 230 2.53 3.73 14.57
N GLU A 231 2.81 5.03 14.59
CA GLU A 231 1.90 6.06 14.11
C GLU A 231 2.57 6.86 13.00
N VAL A 232 1.93 6.89 11.84
CA VAL A 232 2.39 7.62 10.65
C VAL A 232 1.38 8.72 10.34
N ARG A 233 1.88 9.93 10.10
CA ARG A 233 1.08 11.10 9.73
C ARG A 233 1.71 11.77 8.52
N GLY A 234 1.22 11.41 7.34
CA GLY A 234 1.73 11.94 6.06
C GLY A 234 3.24 11.86 5.96
N ASN A 235 3.87 13.01 5.81
CA ASN A 235 5.34 13.13 5.74
C ASN A 235 6.00 13.51 7.06
N ALA A 236 5.25 13.57 8.15
CA ALA A 236 5.84 13.75 9.47
C ALA A 236 6.67 12.52 9.85
N PRO A 237 7.70 12.68 10.72
CA PRO A 237 8.39 11.53 11.28
C PRO A 237 7.40 10.59 11.95
N ALA A 238 7.55 9.28 11.72
CA ALA A 238 6.74 8.27 12.38
C ALA A 238 7.00 8.28 13.90
N ALA A 239 5.94 8.15 14.69
CA ALA A 239 6.03 7.97 16.13
C ALA A 239 5.99 6.49 16.50
N PHE A 240 6.77 6.10 17.51
CA PHE A 240 6.91 4.72 17.96
C PHE A 240 6.63 4.65 19.46
N GLY A 241 5.74 3.75 19.86
CA GLY A 241 5.38 3.56 21.25
C GLY A 241 5.38 2.10 21.66
N TYR A 242 5.64 1.82 22.94
CA TYR A 242 5.43 0.52 23.52
C TYR A 242 4.80 0.64 24.91
N SER A 243 4.16 -0.43 25.35
CA SER A 243 3.64 -0.56 26.71
C SER A 243 3.73 -2.01 27.17
N THR A 244 3.95 -2.19 28.47
CA THR A 244 3.88 -3.50 29.14
C THR A 244 2.57 -3.72 29.89
N CYS A 245 1.62 -2.79 29.79
CA CYS A 245 0.25 -2.90 30.30
C CYS A 245 -0.72 -2.39 29.23
N LEU A 246 -1.95 -2.89 29.30
CA LEU A 246 -3.02 -2.49 28.40
C LEU A 246 -3.40 -1.03 28.68
N LEU A 247 -2.70 -0.10 28.08
CA LEU A 247 -3.08 1.32 28.08
C LEU A 247 -4.01 1.56 26.89
N TYR A 248 -5.25 1.09 26.99
CA TYR A 248 -6.34 1.69 26.26
C TYR A 248 -6.87 2.86 27.07
N THR A 249 -6.20 3.97 27.04
CA THR A 249 -6.89 5.24 27.14
C THR A 249 -7.27 5.61 25.71
N SER A 250 -8.45 5.18 25.30
CA SER A 250 -9.21 5.89 24.31
C SER A 250 -9.49 7.27 24.91
N ASP A 251 -8.66 8.22 24.59
CA ASP A 251 -9.01 9.62 24.74
C ASP A 251 -9.52 10.08 23.38
N PRO A 252 -10.84 10.26 23.22
CA PRO A 252 -11.37 10.97 22.06
C PRO A 252 -11.23 12.46 22.37
N ALA A 253 -10.30 13.11 21.73
CA ALA A 253 -10.28 14.57 21.64
C ALA A 253 -10.41 14.99 20.18
#